data_51e57581cbbc43eefc4d9f0f862302c2
#
_entry.id   51e57581cbbc43eefc4d9f0f862302c2
#
_cell.length_a   1.000
_cell.length_b   1.000
_cell.length_c   1.000
_cell.angle_alpha   90.00
_cell.angle_beta   90.00
_cell.angle_gamma   90.00
#
_symmetry.space_group_name_H-M   'P 1'
#
loop_
_entity.id
_entity.type
_entity.pdbx_description
1 polymer ?
#
loop_
_entity_poly.entity_id
_entity_poly.type
_entity_poly.pdbx_seq_one_letter_code
_entity_poly.pdbx_strand_id
1 'polypeptide(L)'
;MATFAATVLTPEQREQLAADSTVGGGNLLRSAIAANPRPELPFVHSYRAITTTSGEETHDLSLNDIDALAQSWSVYYLAQGVRRGDRVAVWFEDSFAYSVHYYAIAQIGAVAVLINSNATGPIARSLLEQTAPVGLYADRERLALLDMSLLPGIAWTRTAEELPAPPAARLADGDYWNHHADDPVVILHSSGTTGRPKPTIHTHSTIVAGPRFRLVDHTETPGALMMTALPQSHLGCVAYTTYAVLGGTPIVALSDRKGDELAAAVEKYRPTSVMSFAHGYAELASAELKPGQLDSVQVWVSIGDAVHRAHIDKVLKSRSAELPPSAFFDRLGTTELGWGCLLQVHTLEDKPNDRCAGKPVGVAEVAILRPDGSVADTGEVGYLAARGPAVTPGYWGDSATTYSFRMSGYWMPGDMAYRDENGDFYLVDRAVDAIHTAHGTGYSVFMEEVVLLRVPEVEDVAVVAGRDGEAVVPVAVVTAAGSAEPEKLLLLANEALRAAGHPELGFLEIAASQEDFPVGVTGKVLKRQLREKYAALSEYRQSAQGRSFAAVNPGDAA
;
A
#
# COMPACT_ATOMS: atom_id res chain seq x y z
N MET A 1 1.89 -25.69 -15.41
CA MET A 1 2.43 -24.60 -14.58
C MET A 1 3.87 -24.38 -15.01
N ALA A 2 4.23 -23.17 -15.38
CA ALA A 2 5.62 -22.83 -15.60
C ALA A 2 6.38 -23.10 -14.30
N THR A 3 7.49 -23.83 -14.38
CA THR A 3 8.34 -24.03 -13.22
C THR A 3 9.21 -22.78 -13.11
N PHE A 4 8.90 -21.90 -12.16
CA PHE A 4 9.74 -20.75 -11.85
C PHE A 4 11.09 -21.27 -11.32
N ALA A 5 12.09 -21.22 -12.18
CA ALA A 5 13.46 -21.47 -11.75
C ALA A 5 14.01 -20.15 -11.24
N ALA A 6 14.05 -19.98 -9.93
CA ALA A 6 14.64 -18.78 -9.34
C ALA A 6 16.10 -18.66 -9.78
N THR A 7 16.40 -17.69 -10.60
CA THR A 7 17.76 -17.27 -10.88
C THR A 7 18.13 -16.22 -9.86
N VAL A 8 18.42 -16.67 -8.66
CA VAL A 8 18.91 -15.77 -7.62
C VAL A 8 20.28 -15.27 -8.03
N LEU A 9 20.44 -13.96 -8.15
CA LEU A 9 21.74 -13.35 -8.39
C LEU A 9 22.71 -13.69 -7.24
N THR A 10 23.99 -13.89 -7.56
CA THR A 10 24.99 -14.09 -6.52
C THR A 10 25.12 -12.85 -5.63
N PRO A 11 25.63 -12.97 -4.39
CA PRO A 11 25.88 -11.81 -3.53
C PRO A 11 26.68 -10.72 -4.23
N GLU A 12 27.72 -11.09 -4.98
CA GLU A 12 28.57 -10.15 -5.72
C GLU A 12 27.83 -9.41 -6.82
N GLN A 13 26.94 -10.08 -7.57
CA GLN A 13 26.08 -9.45 -8.58
C GLN A 13 25.10 -8.47 -7.94
N ARG A 14 24.54 -8.84 -6.78
CA ARG A 14 23.61 -7.99 -6.01
C ARG A 14 24.31 -6.74 -5.48
N GLU A 15 25.53 -6.89 -4.92
CA GLU A 15 26.35 -5.77 -4.46
C GLU A 15 26.73 -4.84 -5.61
N GLN A 16 27.11 -5.37 -6.78
CA GLN A 16 27.42 -4.59 -7.96
C GLN A 16 26.21 -3.76 -8.43
N LEU A 17 25.03 -4.38 -8.54
CA LEU A 17 23.80 -3.65 -8.90
C LEU A 17 23.43 -2.59 -7.85
N ALA A 18 23.60 -2.92 -6.57
CA ALA A 18 23.29 -1.98 -5.50
C ALA A 18 24.28 -0.79 -5.48
N ALA A 19 25.55 -1.00 -5.83
CA ALA A 19 26.58 0.03 -5.88
C ALA A 19 26.51 0.89 -7.16
N ASP A 20 25.92 0.38 -8.24
CA ASP A 20 25.85 1.11 -9.51
C ASP A 20 24.87 2.29 -9.42
N SER A 21 25.40 3.50 -9.33
CA SER A 21 24.61 4.74 -9.22
C SER A 21 23.84 5.08 -10.50
N THR A 22 24.12 4.44 -11.62
CA THR A 22 23.41 4.65 -12.89
C THR A 22 22.12 3.83 -12.99
N VAL A 23 21.95 2.81 -12.14
CA VAL A 23 20.74 2.01 -12.07
C VAL A 23 19.61 2.82 -11.41
N GLY A 24 18.50 2.97 -12.09
CA GLY A 24 17.33 3.70 -11.60
C GLY A 24 16.05 3.27 -12.29
N GLY A 25 14.94 3.96 -11.95
CA GLY A 25 13.62 3.59 -12.47
C GLY A 25 13.47 3.70 -13.97
N GLY A 26 14.25 4.56 -14.63
CA GLY A 26 14.16 4.75 -16.08
C GLY A 26 14.94 3.73 -16.92
N ASN A 27 15.86 2.98 -16.32
CA ASN A 27 16.63 1.93 -17.01
C ASN A 27 16.57 0.58 -16.28
N LEU A 28 15.63 0.44 -15.34
CA LEU A 28 15.47 -0.70 -14.45
C LEU A 28 15.56 -2.05 -15.17
N LEU A 29 14.71 -2.22 -16.20
CA LEU A 29 14.58 -3.50 -16.90
C LEU A 29 15.85 -3.89 -17.65
N ARG A 30 16.47 -2.93 -18.34
CA ARG A 30 17.76 -3.15 -19.05
C ARG A 30 18.86 -3.55 -18.07
N SER A 31 18.95 -2.87 -16.93
CA SER A 31 19.95 -3.17 -15.91
C SER A 31 19.74 -4.55 -15.29
N ALA A 32 18.48 -4.93 -15.04
CA ALA A 32 18.14 -6.24 -14.53
C ALA A 32 18.46 -7.36 -15.54
N ILE A 33 18.13 -7.18 -16.82
CA ILE A 33 18.43 -8.15 -17.89
C ILE A 33 19.96 -8.33 -18.04
N ALA A 34 20.71 -7.22 -18.03
CA ALA A 34 22.16 -7.27 -18.15
C ALA A 34 22.83 -8.05 -17.00
N ALA A 35 22.25 -7.99 -15.80
CA ALA A 35 22.78 -8.69 -14.63
C ALA A 35 22.24 -10.13 -14.50
N ASN A 36 21.07 -10.44 -15.05
CA ASN A 36 20.43 -11.75 -14.90
C ASN A 36 21.03 -12.77 -15.88
N PRO A 37 21.59 -13.92 -15.40
CA PRO A 37 22.18 -14.94 -16.27
C PRO A 37 21.16 -15.71 -17.13
N ARG A 38 19.88 -15.63 -16.78
CA ARG A 38 18.79 -16.41 -17.41
C ARG A 38 17.54 -15.55 -17.64
N PRO A 39 17.63 -14.40 -18.34
CA PRO A 39 16.49 -13.47 -18.52
C PRO A 39 15.36 -14.06 -19.39
N GLU A 40 15.59 -15.17 -20.07
CA GLU A 40 14.63 -15.91 -20.89
C GLU A 40 13.70 -16.83 -20.09
N LEU A 41 14.00 -17.08 -18.80
CA LEU A 41 13.14 -17.95 -17.98
C LEU A 41 11.87 -17.23 -17.54
N PRO A 42 10.75 -18.01 -17.29
CA PRO A 42 9.54 -17.45 -16.70
C PRO A 42 9.87 -16.69 -15.39
N PHE A 43 9.47 -15.42 -15.36
CA PHE A 43 9.81 -14.51 -14.28
C PHE A 43 8.57 -13.95 -13.59
N VAL A 44 7.55 -13.55 -14.36
CA VAL A 44 6.27 -13.06 -13.83
C VAL A 44 5.16 -14.03 -14.20
N HIS A 45 4.33 -14.38 -13.21
CA HIS A 45 2.99 -14.87 -13.47
C HIS A 45 1.99 -13.77 -13.17
N SER A 46 1.32 -13.25 -14.19
CA SER A 46 0.25 -12.27 -14.06
C SER A 46 -1.09 -12.97 -13.85
N TYR A 47 -1.84 -12.58 -12.83
CA TYR A 47 -3.18 -13.12 -12.58
C TYR A 47 -4.11 -12.94 -13.79
N ARG A 48 -4.04 -11.76 -14.42
CA ARG A 48 -4.71 -11.50 -15.69
C ARG A 48 -3.75 -11.75 -16.85
N ALA A 49 -4.27 -12.34 -17.91
CA ALA A 49 -3.50 -12.52 -19.13
C ALA A 49 -3.03 -11.17 -19.69
N ILE A 50 -1.86 -11.18 -20.27
CA ILE A 50 -1.25 -10.03 -20.97
C ILE A 50 -1.14 -10.38 -22.44
N THR A 51 -1.62 -9.48 -23.29
CA THR A 51 -1.49 -9.64 -24.73
C THR A 51 -0.05 -9.32 -25.14
N THR A 52 0.61 -10.25 -25.81
CA THR A 52 1.96 -10.08 -26.36
C THR A 52 1.93 -9.29 -27.66
N THR A 53 3.09 -8.90 -28.15
CA THR A 53 3.21 -8.20 -29.44
C THR A 53 2.83 -9.07 -30.65
N SER A 54 2.72 -10.40 -30.49
CA SER A 54 2.18 -11.33 -31.50
C SER A 54 0.65 -11.39 -31.49
N GLY A 55 -0.01 -10.79 -30.48
CA GLY A 55 -1.45 -10.87 -30.26
C GLY A 55 -1.91 -12.09 -29.45
N GLU A 56 -0.97 -12.89 -28.94
CA GLU A 56 -1.28 -14.01 -28.05
C GLU A 56 -1.46 -13.53 -26.60
N GLU A 57 -2.38 -14.15 -25.88
CA GLU A 57 -2.56 -13.92 -24.45
C GLU A 57 -1.72 -14.89 -23.64
N THR A 58 -0.99 -14.38 -22.66
CA THR A 58 -0.17 -15.18 -21.74
C THR A 58 -0.29 -14.68 -20.31
N HIS A 59 -0.16 -15.60 -19.37
CA HIS A 59 0.00 -15.29 -17.95
C HIS A 59 1.48 -15.24 -17.53
N ASP A 60 2.34 -15.91 -18.27
CA ASP A 60 3.75 -16.09 -17.91
C ASP A 60 4.64 -15.28 -18.85
N LEU A 61 5.49 -14.45 -18.26
CA LEU A 61 6.43 -13.58 -18.97
C LEU A 61 7.85 -13.78 -18.40
N SER A 62 8.82 -13.87 -19.29
CA SER A 62 10.24 -13.71 -18.95
C SER A 62 10.62 -12.22 -18.87
N LEU A 63 11.81 -11.90 -18.38
CA LEU A 63 12.33 -10.53 -18.45
C LEU A 63 12.48 -10.06 -19.90
N ASN A 64 12.86 -10.96 -20.81
CA ASN A 64 12.96 -10.66 -22.24
C ASN A 64 11.59 -10.34 -22.87
N ASP A 65 10.52 -11.05 -22.46
CA ASP A 65 9.17 -10.78 -22.97
C ASP A 65 8.66 -9.42 -22.47
N ILE A 66 8.93 -9.09 -21.20
CA ILE A 66 8.59 -7.79 -20.61
C ILE A 66 9.33 -6.67 -21.35
N ASP A 67 10.61 -6.88 -21.68
CA ASP A 67 11.42 -5.88 -22.41
C ASP A 67 10.90 -5.69 -23.85
N ALA A 68 10.58 -6.77 -24.55
CA ALA A 68 10.01 -6.70 -25.89
C ALA A 68 8.68 -5.92 -25.92
N LEU A 69 7.80 -6.16 -24.92
CA LEU A 69 6.57 -5.41 -24.76
C LEU A 69 6.85 -3.93 -24.45
N ALA A 70 7.75 -3.67 -23.49
CA ALA A 70 8.09 -2.29 -23.11
C ALA A 70 8.70 -1.50 -24.26
N GLN A 71 9.61 -2.08 -25.06
CA GLN A 71 10.17 -1.43 -26.25
C GLN A 71 9.07 -1.11 -27.27
N SER A 72 8.17 -2.05 -27.54
CA SER A 72 7.08 -1.85 -28.50
C SER A 72 6.13 -0.73 -28.06
N TRP A 73 5.79 -0.66 -26.77
CA TRP A 73 5.03 0.45 -26.20
C TRP A 73 5.79 1.77 -26.26
N SER A 74 7.10 1.78 -26.03
CA SER A 74 7.92 3.00 -26.17
C SER A 74 7.86 3.57 -27.58
N VAL A 75 8.02 2.71 -28.59
CA VAL A 75 7.90 3.10 -30.00
C VAL A 75 6.50 3.66 -30.28
N TYR A 76 5.46 3.02 -29.78
CA TYR A 76 4.08 3.52 -29.91
C TYR A 76 3.94 4.92 -29.27
N TYR A 77 4.41 5.12 -28.04
CA TYR A 77 4.32 6.43 -27.37
C TYR A 77 5.09 7.53 -28.08
N LEU A 78 6.29 7.24 -28.59
CA LEU A 78 7.04 8.19 -29.42
C LEU A 78 6.27 8.56 -30.70
N ALA A 79 5.61 7.56 -31.33
CA ALA A 79 4.75 7.81 -32.52
C ALA A 79 3.50 8.65 -32.20
N GLN A 80 2.99 8.61 -30.95
CA GLN A 80 1.93 9.51 -30.48
C GLN A 80 2.46 10.91 -30.14
N GLY A 81 3.73 11.18 -30.33
CA GLY A 81 4.35 12.47 -30.07
C GLY A 81 4.80 12.71 -28.64
N VAL A 82 4.79 11.67 -27.78
CA VAL A 82 5.31 11.76 -26.40
C VAL A 82 6.79 12.17 -26.43
N ARG A 83 7.17 13.10 -25.58
CA ARG A 83 8.53 13.65 -25.47
C ARG A 83 9.01 13.50 -24.01
N ARG A 84 10.31 13.70 -23.82
CA ARG A 84 10.91 13.78 -22.49
C ARG A 84 10.14 14.74 -21.59
N GLY A 85 9.87 14.31 -20.36
CA GLY A 85 9.17 15.08 -19.33
C GLY A 85 7.66 15.14 -19.52
N ASP A 86 7.11 14.62 -20.61
CA ASP A 86 5.66 14.47 -20.76
C ASP A 86 5.13 13.42 -19.80
N ARG A 87 3.89 13.61 -19.34
CA ARG A 87 3.18 12.65 -18.51
C ARG A 87 2.25 11.84 -19.41
N VAL A 88 2.27 10.52 -19.22
CA VAL A 88 1.32 9.59 -19.84
C VAL A 88 0.57 8.88 -18.72
N ALA A 89 -0.75 9.06 -18.68
CA ALA A 89 -1.59 8.42 -17.69
C ALA A 89 -2.01 7.00 -18.13
N VAL A 90 -2.01 6.09 -17.15
CA VAL A 90 -2.42 4.68 -17.33
C VAL A 90 -3.50 4.37 -16.32
N TRP A 91 -4.68 3.91 -16.81
CA TRP A 91 -5.83 3.61 -15.95
C TRP A 91 -6.71 2.52 -16.54
N PHE A 92 -6.48 1.29 -16.16
CA PHE A 92 -7.22 0.12 -16.64
C PHE A 92 -7.36 -0.93 -15.53
N GLU A 93 -7.97 -2.05 -15.84
CA GLU A 93 -8.17 -3.15 -14.90
C GLU A 93 -6.83 -3.68 -14.38
N ASP A 94 -6.74 -3.92 -13.07
CA ASP A 94 -5.48 -4.19 -12.39
C ASP A 94 -4.78 -5.45 -12.95
N SER A 95 -3.57 -5.26 -13.45
CA SER A 95 -2.73 -6.31 -14.02
C SER A 95 -1.27 -5.89 -14.05
N PHE A 96 -0.35 -6.84 -14.28
CA PHE A 96 1.08 -6.56 -14.44
C PHE A 96 1.38 -5.61 -15.62
N ALA A 97 0.43 -5.39 -16.53
CA ALA A 97 0.59 -4.43 -17.62
C ALA A 97 0.91 -2.99 -17.14
N TYR A 98 0.50 -2.62 -15.91
CA TYR A 98 0.94 -1.35 -15.30
C TYR A 98 2.46 -1.22 -15.25
N SER A 99 3.18 -2.28 -14.88
CA SER A 99 4.64 -2.31 -14.86
C SER A 99 5.23 -2.21 -16.27
N VAL A 100 4.64 -2.89 -17.25
CA VAL A 100 5.07 -2.82 -18.66
C VAL A 100 4.96 -1.38 -19.17
N HIS A 101 3.83 -0.71 -18.95
CA HIS A 101 3.63 0.68 -19.35
C HIS A 101 4.57 1.63 -18.60
N TYR A 102 4.78 1.41 -17.29
CA TYR A 102 5.75 2.19 -16.52
C TYR A 102 7.15 2.11 -17.15
N TYR A 103 7.65 0.90 -17.42
CA TYR A 103 8.96 0.72 -18.03
C TYR A 103 9.05 1.36 -19.42
N ALA A 104 8.01 1.20 -20.22
CA ALA A 104 7.94 1.75 -21.57
C ALA A 104 7.98 3.28 -21.59
N ILE A 105 7.27 3.92 -20.69
CA ILE A 105 7.18 5.39 -20.60
C ILE A 105 8.48 5.95 -20.01
N ALA A 106 8.97 5.32 -18.93
CA ALA A 106 10.15 5.79 -18.23
C ALA A 106 11.41 5.70 -19.11
N GLN A 107 11.63 4.60 -19.85
CA GLN A 107 12.87 4.41 -20.61
C GLN A 107 13.07 5.43 -21.76
N ILE A 108 12.01 6.14 -22.20
CA ILE A 108 12.09 7.23 -23.18
C ILE A 108 12.13 8.63 -22.53
N GLY A 109 12.31 8.69 -21.19
CA GLY A 109 12.38 9.96 -20.45
C GLY A 109 11.06 10.64 -20.17
N ALA A 110 9.94 9.98 -20.42
CA ALA A 110 8.61 10.44 -20.04
C ALA A 110 8.25 9.96 -18.63
N VAL A 111 7.15 10.45 -18.07
CA VAL A 111 6.71 10.18 -16.70
C VAL A 111 5.40 9.39 -16.70
N ALA A 112 5.40 8.18 -16.16
CA ALA A 112 4.20 7.38 -16.03
C ALA A 112 3.33 7.90 -14.88
N VAL A 113 2.02 8.11 -15.13
CA VAL A 113 1.03 8.43 -14.08
C VAL A 113 0.16 7.19 -13.90
N LEU A 114 0.42 6.42 -12.85
CA LEU A 114 -0.30 5.18 -12.59
C LEU A 114 -1.51 5.46 -11.70
N ILE A 115 -2.70 5.46 -12.30
CA ILE A 115 -3.95 5.66 -11.59
C ILE A 115 -4.44 4.31 -11.08
N ASN A 116 -4.81 4.23 -9.80
CA ASN A 116 -5.31 2.99 -9.20
C ASN A 116 -6.54 2.49 -9.94
N SER A 117 -6.57 1.18 -10.25
CA SER A 117 -7.66 0.52 -10.95
C SER A 117 -9.03 0.70 -10.27
N ASN A 118 -9.03 0.83 -8.94
CA ASN A 118 -10.25 1.03 -8.14
C ASN A 118 -10.59 2.53 -7.95
N ALA A 119 -9.85 3.46 -8.59
CA ALA A 119 -10.17 4.88 -8.49
C ALA A 119 -11.52 5.19 -9.11
N THR A 120 -12.31 6.01 -8.42
CA THR A 120 -13.58 6.53 -8.97
C THR A 120 -13.31 7.60 -10.03
N GLY A 121 -14.30 7.87 -10.90
CA GLY A 121 -14.19 8.93 -11.91
C GLY A 121 -13.73 10.28 -11.35
N PRO A 122 -14.29 10.80 -10.24
CA PRO A 122 -13.82 12.03 -9.61
C PRO A 122 -12.37 11.99 -9.14
N ILE A 123 -11.90 10.86 -8.59
CA ILE A 123 -10.50 10.67 -8.17
C ILE A 123 -9.57 10.69 -9.39
N ALA A 124 -9.89 9.89 -10.41
CA ALA A 124 -9.10 9.82 -11.64
C ALA A 124 -9.05 11.18 -12.35
N ARG A 125 -10.20 11.86 -12.48
CA ARG A 125 -10.27 13.21 -13.02
C ARG A 125 -9.37 14.20 -12.28
N SER A 126 -9.43 14.20 -10.94
CA SER A 126 -8.59 15.08 -10.11
C SER A 126 -7.09 14.83 -10.33
N LEU A 127 -6.66 13.58 -10.50
CA LEU A 127 -5.28 13.25 -10.82
C LEU A 127 -4.88 13.71 -12.22
N LEU A 128 -5.75 13.50 -13.22
CA LEU A 128 -5.52 13.94 -14.59
C LEU A 128 -5.41 15.47 -14.69
N GLU A 129 -6.27 16.22 -14.00
CA GLU A 129 -6.20 17.68 -13.91
C GLU A 129 -4.89 18.15 -13.25
N GLN A 130 -4.43 17.49 -12.17
CA GLN A 130 -3.21 17.87 -11.46
C GLN A 130 -1.94 17.52 -12.25
N THR A 131 -1.92 16.39 -12.93
CA THR A 131 -0.73 15.90 -13.64
C THR A 131 -0.66 16.37 -15.09
N ALA A 132 -1.78 16.81 -15.66
CA ALA A 132 -1.91 17.29 -17.04
C ALA A 132 -1.16 16.37 -18.04
N PRO A 133 -1.53 15.08 -18.17
CA PRO A 133 -0.84 14.17 -19.07
C PRO A 133 -1.14 14.53 -20.54
N VAL A 134 -0.17 14.27 -21.42
CA VAL A 134 -0.37 14.46 -22.88
C VAL A 134 -1.21 13.34 -23.49
N GLY A 135 -1.28 12.19 -22.84
CA GLY A 135 -2.05 11.04 -23.30
C GLY A 135 -2.59 10.19 -22.15
N LEU A 136 -3.68 9.48 -22.44
CA LEU A 136 -4.33 8.55 -21.52
C LEU A 136 -4.52 7.19 -22.21
N TYR A 137 -3.96 6.14 -21.63
CA TYR A 137 -4.25 4.76 -21.94
C TYR A 137 -5.16 4.19 -20.83
N ALA A 138 -6.36 3.76 -21.18
CA ALA A 138 -7.35 3.26 -20.22
C ALA A 138 -8.11 2.08 -20.83
N ASP A 139 -8.88 1.34 -20.02
CA ASP A 139 -9.94 0.50 -20.57
C ASP A 139 -11.21 1.32 -20.82
N ARG A 140 -12.13 0.74 -21.60
CA ARG A 140 -13.37 1.42 -22.00
C ARG A 140 -14.28 1.71 -20.81
N GLU A 141 -14.33 0.81 -19.84
CA GLU A 141 -15.14 0.94 -18.63
C GLU A 141 -14.72 2.18 -17.83
N ARG A 142 -13.42 2.34 -17.59
CA ARG A 142 -12.86 3.46 -16.83
C ARG A 142 -12.93 4.76 -17.60
N LEU A 143 -12.67 4.72 -18.89
CA LEU A 143 -12.79 5.90 -19.74
C LEU A 143 -14.22 6.47 -19.76
N ALA A 144 -15.24 5.59 -19.67
CA ALA A 144 -16.65 6.00 -19.59
C ALA A 144 -17.00 6.72 -18.28
N LEU A 145 -16.17 6.66 -17.25
CA LEU A 145 -16.34 7.40 -15.99
C LEU A 145 -15.86 8.86 -16.08
N LEU A 146 -15.25 9.27 -17.22
CA LEU A 146 -14.68 10.59 -17.42
C LEU A 146 -15.47 11.38 -18.47
N ASP A 147 -15.68 12.66 -18.18
CA ASP A 147 -16.06 13.64 -19.20
C ASP A 147 -14.79 14.22 -19.81
N MET A 148 -14.39 13.70 -20.96
CA MET A 148 -13.16 14.12 -21.65
C MET A 148 -13.20 15.58 -22.13
N SER A 149 -14.37 16.20 -22.25
CA SER A 149 -14.49 17.63 -22.58
C SER A 149 -13.92 18.54 -21.50
N LEU A 150 -13.83 18.03 -20.27
CA LEU A 150 -13.26 18.72 -19.11
C LEU A 150 -11.74 18.53 -18.99
N LEU A 151 -11.13 17.74 -19.87
CA LEU A 151 -9.70 17.40 -19.89
C LEU A 151 -9.05 17.76 -21.25
N PRO A 152 -9.19 19.00 -21.73
CA PRO A 152 -8.76 19.39 -23.09
C PRO A 152 -7.24 19.32 -23.31
N GLY A 153 -6.45 19.18 -22.24
CA GLY A 153 -4.99 19.04 -22.32
C GLY A 153 -4.52 17.65 -22.76
N ILE A 154 -5.39 16.64 -22.73
CA ILE A 154 -5.07 15.27 -23.16
C ILE A 154 -5.18 15.22 -24.69
N ALA A 155 -4.03 15.17 -25.36
CA ALA A 155 -3.96 15.21 -26.82
C ALA A 155 -4.46 13.92 -27.49
N TRP A 156 -4.33 12.78 -26.81
CA TRP A 156 -4.81 11.49 -27.32
C TRP A 156 -5.31 10.58 -26.17
N THR A 157 -6.28 9.74 -26.52
CA THR A 157 -6.73 8.63 -25.70
C THR A 157 -6.66 7.34 -26.49
N ARG A 158 -6.40 6.21 -25.81
CA ARG A 158 -6.44 4.89 -26.42
C ARG A 158 -7.01 3.89 -25.41
N THR A 159 -7.87 3.01 -25.88
CA THR A 159 -8.41 1.97 -25.00
C THR A 159 -7.64 0.65 -25.14
N ALA A 160 -7.60 -0.11 -24.04
CA ALA A 160 -6.95 -1.42 -24.00
C ALA A 160 -7.61 -2.41 -24.96
N GLU A 161 -8.93 -2.27 -25.20
CA GLU A 161 -9.68 -3.10 -26.13
C GLU A 161 -9.39 -2.78 -27.60
N GLU A 162 -9.03 -1.51 -27.92
CA GLU A 162 -8.65 -1.11 -29.28
C GLU A 162 -7.20 -1.47 -29.58
N LEU A 163 -6.33 -1.41 -28.59
CA LEU A 163 -4.91 -1.70 -28.70
C LEU A 163 -4.42 -2.41 -27.45
N PRO A 164 -4.67 -3.72 -27.30
CA PRO A 164 -4.21 -4.51 -26.14
C PRO A 164 -2.68 -4.64 -26.09
N ALA A 165 -2.01 -4.67 -27.25
CA ALA A 165 -0.57 -4.56 -27.40
C ALA A 165 -0.24 -3.88 -28.76
N PRO A 166 0.82 -3.09 -28.85
CA PRO A 166 1.27 -2.56 -30.13
C PRO A 166 1.98 -3.67 -30.94
N PRO A 167 2.10 -3.51 -32.26
CA PRO A 167 2.93 -4.41 -33.08
C PRO A 167 4.37 -4.46 -32.55
N ALA A 168 5.00 -5.64 -32.70
CA ALA A 168 6.38 -5.83 -32.29
C ALA A 168 7.31 -4.78 -32.93
N ALA A 169 8.00 -4.05 -32.08
CA ALA A 169 8.95 -3.02 -32.48
C ALA A 169 10.13 -2.97 -31.52
N ARG A 170 11.30 -2.62 -32.04
CA ARG A 170 12.50 -2.40 -31.22
C ARG A 170 12.76 -0.91 -31.06
N LEU A 171 12.98 -0.50 -29.84
CA LEU A 171 13.37 0.87 -29.55
C LEU A 171 14.82 1.08 -30.01
N ALA A 172 15.06 2.16 -30.76
CA ALA A 172 16.40 2.49 -31.23
C ALA A 172 17.29 2.93 -30.04
N ASP A 173 18.59 2.63 -30.10
CA ASP A 173 19.51 2.95 -29.00
C ASP A 173 19.54 4.45 -28.66
N GLY A 174 19.33 5.32 -29.66
CA GLY A 174 19.29 6.77 -29.47
C GLY A 174 18.01 7.30 -28.82
N ASP A 175 16.96 6.48 -28.75
CA ASP A 175 15.66 6.84 -28.16
C ASP A 175 15.58 6.51 -26.67
N TYR A 176 16.50 5.69 -26.14
CA TYR A 176 16.62 5.49 -24.72
C TYR A 176 17.14 6.75 -24.05
N TRP A 177 16.39 7.20 -23.03
CA TRP A 177 16.82 8.38 -22.28
C TRP A 177 17.93 8.03 -21.27
N ASN A 178 18.97 8.87 -21.23
CA ASN A 178 19.99 8.80 -20.19
C ASN A 178 19.57 9.67 -19.00
N HIS A 179 18.99 9.03 -17.98
CA HIS A 179 18.41 9.71 -16.84
C HIS A 179 19.45 10.31 -15.90
N HIS A 180 19.14 11.49 -15.36
CA HIS A 180 19.75 11.99 -14.14
C HIS A 180 19.00 11.42 -12.91
N ALA A 181 19.66 11.41 -11.74
CA ALA A 181 19.11 10.89 -10.49
C ALA A 181 17.73 11.48 -10.13
N ASP A 182 17.55 12.78 -10.40
CA ASP A 182 16.35 13.54 -10.04
C ASP A 182 15.30 13.60 -11.16
N ASP A 183 15.54 12.97 -12.32
CA ASP A 183 14.52 12.91 -13.39
C ASP A 183 13.30 12.15 -12.89
N PRO A 184 12.08 12.73 -12.90
CA PRO A 184 10.85 12.02 -12.57
C PRO A 184 10.63 10.87 -13.55
N VAL A 185 10.24 9.70 -13.04
CA VAL A 185 9.96 8.52 -13.88
C VAL A 185 8.56 7.99 -13.68
N VAL A 186 8.00 8.16 -12.48
CA VAL A 186 6.64 7.71 -12.17
C VAL A 186 5.98 8.63 -11.14
N ILE A 187 4.70 8.87 -11.33
CA ILE A 187 3.81 9.52 -10.38
C ILE A 187 2.83 8.46 -9.88
N LEU A 188 2.86 8.26 -8.57
CA LEU A 188 1.91 7.41 -7.85
C LEU A 188 1.04 8.31 -6.98
N HIS A 189 -0.12 7.84 -6.54
CA HIS A 189 -0.95 8.68 -5.69
C HIS A 189 -1.17 8.04 -4.32
N SER A 190 -1.13 8.87 -3.30
CA SER A 190 -1.58 8.50 -1.97
C SER A 190 -3.12 8.54 -1.90
N SER A 191 -3.69 7.76 -0.98
CA SER A 191 -5.16 7.70 -0.79
C SER A 191 -5.78 9.03 -0.35
N GLY A 192 -4.96 10.01 0.05
CA GLY A 192 -5.37 11.33 0.51
C GLY A 192 -6.38 11.27 1.66
N THR A 193 -5.94 11.27 2.91
CA THR A 193 -6.82 11.39 4.09
C THR A 193 -7.74 12.63 4.02
N THR A 194 -7.40 13.61 3.20
CA THR A 194 -8.15 14.84 2.91
C THR A 194 -9.17 14.68 1.77
N GLY A 195 -9.28 13.50 1.17
CA GLY A 195 -10.24 13.20 0.09
C GLY A 195 -9.76 13.56 -1.33
N ARG A 196 -8.70 14.37 -1.49
CA ARG A 196 -8.07 14.65 -2.78
C ARG A 196 -6.79 13.85 -2.91
N PRO A 197 -6.63 13.01 -3.97
CA PRO A 197 -5.41 12.24 -4.16
C PRO A 197 -4.22 13.19 -4.41
N LYS A 198 -3.06 12.84 -3.85
CA LYS A 198 -1.83 13.63 -4.01
C LYS A 198 -0.91 12.90 -4.99
N PRO A 199 -0.55 13.52 -6.13
CA PRO A 199 0.33 12.93 -7.13
C PRO A 199 1.78 12.97 -6.65
N THR A 200 2.23 11.89 -6.03
CA THR A 200 3.57 11.75 -5.44
C THR A 200 4.60 11.41 -6.51
N ILE A 201 5.65 12.20 -6.60
CA ILE A 201 6.73 12.02 -7.58
C ILE A 201 7.72 10.97 -7.07
N HIS A 202 8.10 10.03 -7.93
CA HIS A 202 9.30 9.24 -7.76
C HIS A 202 10.25 9.47 -8.92
N THR A 203 11.53 9.69 -8.57
CA THR A 203 12.58 9.95 -9.53
C THR A 203 13.33 8.67 -9.90
N HIS A 204 14.21 8.78 -10.88
CA HIS A 204 15.10 7.71 -11.31
C HIS A 204 15.83 7.06 -10.13
N SER A 205 16.31 7.84 -9.17
CA SER A 205 17.01 7.34 -7.99
C SER A 205 16.08 6.92 -6.85
N THR A 206 15.01 7.69 -6.55
CA THR A 206 14.21 7.44 -5.34
C THR A 206 13.44 6.12 -5.41
N ILE A 207 12.91 5.75 -6.59
CA ILE A 207 12.11 4.52 -6.74
C ILE A 207 12.92 3.24 -6.56
N VAL A 208 14.23 3.28 -6.79
CA VAL A 208 15.12 2.13 -6.64
C VAL A 208 15.91 2.13 -5.33
N ALA A 209 15.88 3.20 -4.54
CA ALA A 209 16.69 3.33 -3.33
C ALA A 209 16.41 2.23 -2.29
N GLY A 210 15.14 1.97 -2.00
CA GLY A 210 14.74 0.88 -1.13
C GLY A 210 15.04 -0.51 -1.70
N PRO A 211 14.68 -0.81 -2.94
CA PRO A 211 15.11 -2.04 -3.63
C PRO A 211 16.60 -2.29 -3.62
N ARG A 212 17.44 -1.28 -3.92
CA ARG A 212 18.91 -1.40 -3.88
C ARG A 212 19.43 -1.70 -2.47
N PHE A 213 18.88 -1.04 -1.44
CA PHE A 213 19.19 -1.37 -0.05
C PHE A 213 18.88 -2.84 0.23
N ARG A 214 17.69 -3.31 -0.16
CA ARG A 214 17.26 -4.69 0.07
C ARG A 214 18.12 -5.72 -0.65
N LEU A 215 18.72 -5.40 -1.80
CA LEU A 215 19.63 -6.31 -2.52
C LEU A 215 20.81 -6.77 -1.68
N VAL A 216 21.34 -5.90 -0.81
CA VAL A 216 22.51 -6.22 0.06
C VAL A 216 22.09 -6.62 1.48
N ASP A 217 20.97 -6.10 1.97
CA ASP A 217 20.44 -6.39 3.30
C ASP A 217 19.89 -7.83 3.42
N HIS A 218 19.38 -8.38 2.31
CA HIS A 218 18.75 -9.70 2.31
C HIS A 218 19.00 -10.45 1.01
N THR A 219 19.27 -11.74 1.13
CA THR A 219 19.38 -12.65 -0.01
C THR A 219 18.23 -13.66 0.04
N GLU A 220 17.46 -13.71 -1.03
CA GLU A 220 16.40 -14.70 -1.18
C GLU A 220 16.98 -16.11 -1.25
N THR A 221 16.29 -17.08 -0.66
CA THR A 221 16.70 -18.49 -0.74
C THR A 221 16.47 -19.06 -2.14
N PRO A 222 17.26 -20.08 -2.56
CA PRO A 222 16.98 -20.79 -3.82
C PRO A 222 15.55 -21.33 -3.86
N GLY A 223 14.85 -21.07 -4.96
CA GLY A 223 13.43 -21.44 -5.11
C GLY A 223 12.46 -20.42 -4.54
N ALA A 224 12.95 -19.25 -4.10
CA ALA A 224 12.07 -18.16 -3.67
C ALA A 224 11.10 -17.73 -4.78
N LEU A 225 9.85 -17.57 -4.42
CA LEU A 225 8.79 -17.03 -5.27
C LEU A 225 8.03 -15.98 -4.47
N MET A 226 8.04 -14.75 -4.95
CA MET A 226 7.30 -13.65 -4.34
C MET A 226 5.88 -13.60 -4.88
N MET A 227 4.93 -13.13 -4.05
CA MET A 227 3.55 -12.85 -4.49
C MET A 227 3.14 -11.47 -3.98
N THR A 228 2.57 -10.67 -4.88
CA THR A 228 1.96 -9.38 -4.51
C THR A 228 0.45 -9.44 -4.69
N ALA A 229 -0.29 -9.28 -3.60
CA ALA A 229 -1.75 -9.16 -3.56
C ALA A 229 -2.14 -7.69 -3.27
N LEU A 230 -1.56 -6.78 -4.04
CA LEU A 230 -1.75 -5.33 -3.98
C LEU A 230 -2.11 -4.81 -5.37
N PRO A 231 -2.83 -3.69 -5.50
CA PRO A 231 -2.99 -3.01 -6.77
C PRO A 231 -1.62 -2.71 -7.40
N GLN A 232 -1.48 -3.03 -8.69
CA GLN A 232 -0.20 -2.89 -9.40
C GLN A 232 0.29 -1.44 -9.53
N SER A 233 -0.61 -0.47 -9.40
CA SER A 233 -0.31 0.97 -9.34
C SER A 233 0.07 1.48 -7.94
N HIS A 234 -0.03 0.64 -6.89
CA HIS A 234 0.33 1.05 -5.54
C HIS A 234 1.85 1.04 -5.34
N LEU A 235 2.41 2.04 -4.63
CA LEU A 235 3.86 2.12 -4.40
C LEU A 235 4.43 0.81 -3.84
N GLY A 236 3.80 0.20 -2.86
CA GLY A 236 4.28 -1.06 -2.28
C GLY A 236 4.45 -2.15 -3.33
N CYS A 237 3.50 -2.29 -4.27
CA CYS A 237 3.60 -3.23 -5.37
C CYS A 237 4.72 -2.83 -6.34
N VAL A 238 4.76 -1.56 -6.78
CA VAL A 238 5.81 -1.05 -7.69
C VAL A 238 7.20 -1.26 -7.10
N ALA A 239 7.41 -0.92 -5.84
CA ALA A 239 8.71 -1.05 -5.16
C ALA A 239 9.13 -2.52 -4.95
N TYR A 240 8.19 -3.40 -4.60
CA TYR A 240 8.48 -4.84 -4.44
C TYR A 240 8.72 -5.53 -5.79
N THR A 241 7.96 -5.16 -6.83
CA THR A 241 8.21 -5.62 -8.21
C THR A 241 9.57 -5.12 -8.71
N THR A 242 9.93 -3.86 -8.41
CA THR A 242 11.27 -3.31 -8.71
C THR A 242 12.38 -4.11 -8.03
N TYR A 243 12.19 -4.46 -6.75
CA TYR A 243 13.14 -5.33 -6.03
C TYR A 243 13.23 -6.73 -6.67
N ALA A 244 12.08 -7.35 -6.99
CA ALA A 244 12.04 -8.66 -7.63
C ALA A 244 12.79 -8.65 -8.98
N VAL A 245 12.55 -7.63 -9.81
CA VAL A 245 13.19 -7.46 -11.12
C VAL A 245 14.71 -7.31 -10.97
N LEU A 246 15.19 -6.42 -10.08
CA LEU A 246 16.62 -6.23 -9.84
C LEU A 246 17.28 -7.47 -9.24
N GLY A 247 16.61 -8.15 -8.31
CA GLY A 247 17.14 -9.33 -7.61
C GLY A 247 17.06 -10.63 -8.40
N GLY A 248 16.35 -10.62 -9.54
CA GLY A 248 16.11 -11.83 -10.35
C GLY A 248 15.14 -12.83 -9.67
N THR A 249 14.34 -12.39 -8.70
CA THR A 249 13.41 -13.24 -7.95
C THR A 249 12.06 -13.29 -8.66
N PRO A 250 11.56 -14.48 -9.09
CA PRO A 250 10.26 -14.58 -9.75
C PRO A 250 9.11 -14.09 -8.88
N ILE A 251 8.06 -13.57 -9.53
CA ILE A 251 6.93 -12.95 -8.85
C ILE A 251 5.57 -13.39 -9.44
N VAL A 252 4.61 -13.63 -8.56
CA VAL A 252 3.19 -13.73 -8.89
C VAL A 252 2.54 -12.37 -8.67
N ALA A 253 2.13 -11.71 -9.73
CA ALA A 253 1.37 -10.46 -9.69
C ALA A 253 -0.12 -10.80 -9.59
N LEU A 254 -0.61 -10.97 -8.35
CA LEU A 254 -1.96 -11.46 -8.07
C LEU A 254 -3.02 -10.36 -8.21
N SER A 255 -2.60 -9.10 -8.19
CA SER A 255 -3.50 -7.95 -8.09
C SER A 255 -4.18 -7.88 -6.71
N ASP A 256 -5.19 -7.03 -6.55
CA ASP A 256 -5.88 -6.79 -5.27
C ASP A 256 -6.84 -7.95 -4.93
N ARG A 257 -6.29 -9.14 -4.59
CA ARG A 257 -7.04 -10.34 -4.18
C ARG A 257 -6.89 -10.59 -2.68
N LYS A 258 -7.95 -11.05 -2.04
CA LYS A 258 -8.09 -11.13 -0.59
C LYS A 258 -8.76 -12.43 -0.16
N GLY A 259 -8.77 -12.71 1.13
CA GLY A 259 -9.53 -13.81 1.72
C GLY A 259 -9.31 -15.15 1.02
N ASP A 260 -10.40 -15.79 0.62
CA ASP A 260 -10.39 -17.10 -0.04
C ASP A 260 -9.65 -17.10 -1.39
N GLU A 261 -9.71 -15.99 -2.16
CA GLU A 261 -8.99 -15.88 -3.44
C GLU A 261 -7.47 -15.84 -3.21
N LEU A 262 -7.01 -15.14 -2.18
CA LEU A 262 -5.61 -15.11 -1.77
C LEU A 262 -5.17 -16.49 -1.29
N ALA A 263 -5.96 -17.15 -0.44
CA ALA A 263 -5.68 -18.50 0.04
C ALA A 263 -5.57 -19.52 -1.12
N ALA A 264 -6.50 -19.46 -2.06
CA ALA A 264 -6.49 -20.32 -3.26
C ALA A 264 -5.26 -20.06 -4.15
N ALA A 265 -4.84 -18.79 -4.28
CA ALA A 265 -3.64 -18.45 -5.02
C ALA A 265 -2.36 -18.95 -4.33
N VAL A 266 -2.27 -18.86 -3.00
CA VAL A 266 -1.17 -19.42 -2.22
C VAL A 266 -1.09 -20.94 -2.40
N GLU A 267 -2.21 -21.66 -2.32
CA GLU A 267 -2.28 -23.11 -2.56
C GLU A 267 -1.78 -23.45 -3.98
N LYS A 268 -2.23 -22.68 -4.98
CA LYS A 268 -1.91 -22.91 -6.40
C LYS A 268 -0.45 -22.62 -6.75
N TYR A 269 0.06 -21.47 -6.36
CA TYR A 269 1.38 -20.99 -6.80
C TYR A 269 2.49 -21.29 -5.81
N ARG A 270 2.16 -21.58 -4.56
CA ARG A 270 3.10 -21.91 -3.48
C ARG A 270 4.21 -20.87 -3.29
N PRO A 271 3.88 -19.56 -3.15
CA PRO A 271 4.88 -18.53 -2.93
C PRO A 271 5.58 -18.75 -1.58
N THR A 272 6.83 -18.28 -1.49
CA THR A 272 7.59 -18.26 -0.22
C THR A 272 7.36 -16.98 0.56
N SER A 273 6.98 -15.91 -0.12
CA SER A 273 6.58 -14.64 0.52
C SER A 273 5.33 -14.05 -0.13
N VAL A 274 4.46 -13.45 0.68
CA VAL A 274 3.21 -12.83 0.26
C VAL A 274 3.15 -11.41 0.80
N MET A 275 2.86 -10.44 -0.07
CA MET A 275 2.61 -9.05 0.33
C MET A 275 1.16 -8.68 0.10
N SER A 276 0.49 -8.16 1.14
CA SER A 276 -0.88 -7.67 1.07
C SER A 276 -1.09 -6.46 2.00
N PHE A 277 -2.25 -5.83 1.90
CA PHE A 277 -2.71 -4.84 2.88
C PHE A 277 -3.24 -5.50 4.16
N ALA A 278 -3.35 -4.70 5.23
CA ALA A 278 -3.94 -5.12 6.51
C ALA A 278 -5.33 -5.75 6.33
N HIS A 279 -6.19 -5.13 5.52
CA HIS A 279 -7.53 -5.65 5.21
C HIS A 279 -7.49 -7.02 4.51
N GLY A 280 -6.54 -7.24 3.58
CA GLY A 280 -6.38 -8.55 2.95
C GLY A 280 -6.00 -9.65 3.96
N TYR A 281 -5.23 -9.32 4.98
CA TYR A 281 -4.90 -10.25 6.07
C TYR A 281 -6.07 -10.45 7.05
N ALA A 282 -6.89 -9.42 7.29
CA ALA A 282 -8.10 -9.56 8.09
C ALA A 282 -9.08 -10.55 7.44
N GLU A 283 -9.32 -10.42 6.12
CA GLU A 283 -10.14 -11.36 5.37
C GLU A 283 -9.53 -12.77 5.33
N LEU A 284 -8.19 -12.88 5.11
CA LEU A 284 -7.50 -14.18 5.14
C LEU A 284 -7.60 -14.86 6.51
N ALA A 285 -7.51 -14.08 7.59
CA ALA A 285 -7.66 -14.58 8.96
C ALA A 285 -9.08 -15.05 9.28
N SER A 286 -10.07 -14.61 8.51
CA SER A 286 -11.49 -15.01 8.65
C SER A 286 -11.91 -16.10 7.64
N ALA A 287 -11.05 -16.44 6.68
CA ALA A 287 -11.31 -17.45 5.65
C ALA A 287 -11.32 -18.89 6.23
N GLU A 288 -12.08 -19.78 5.59
CA GLU A 288 -12.07 -21.22 5.91
C GLU A 288 -10.88 -21.90 5.23
N LEU A 289 -9.76 -21.99 5.94
CA LEU A 289 -8.51 -22.55 5.42
C LEU A 289 -8.48 -24.08 5.53
N LYS A 290 -8.01 -24.75 4.47
CA LYS A 290 -7.70 -26.18 4.51
C LYS A 290 -6.36 -26.42 5.24
N PRO A 291 -6.19 -27.56 5.93
CA PRO A 291 -4.90 -27.92 6.50
C PRO A 291 -3.77 -27.87 5.45
N GLY A 292 -2.68 -27.19 5.78
CA GLY A 292 -1.51 -27.08 4.90
C GLY A 292 -1.66 -26.16 3.68
N GLN A 293 -2.79 -25.47 3.52
CA GLN A 293 -3.05 -24.61 2.37
C GLN A 293 -2.04 -23.47 2.23
N LEU A 294 -1.58 -22.94 3.36
CA LEU A 294 -0.65 -21.80 3.43
C LEU A 294 0.81 -22.20 3.74
N ASP A 295 1.13 -23.49 3.76
CA ASP A 295 2.43 -24.05 4.19
C ASP A 295 3.64 -23.62 3.37
N SER A 296 3.46 -23.12 2.15
CA SER A 296 4.58 -22.61 1.36
C SER A 296 5.12 -21.28 1.84
N VAL A 297 4.27 -20.47 2.52
CA VAL A 297 4.63 -19.11 2.90
C VAL A 297 5.52 -19.10 4.13
N GLN A 298 6.71 -18.55 3.99
CA GLN A 298 7.70 -18.37 5.06
C GLN A 298 7.63 -16.97 5.64
N VAL A 299 7.30 -15.97 4.80
CA VAL A 299 7.23 -14.57 5.18
C VAL A 299 5.94 -13.93 4.67
N TRP A 300 5.18 -13.35 5.58
CA TRP A 300 4.06 -12.48 5.30
C TRP A 300 4.53 -11.03 5.40
N VAL A 301 4.13 -10.17 4.47
CA VAL A 301 4.54 -8.77 4.46
C VAL A 301 3.31 -7.89 4.40
N SER A 302 3.11 -7.06 5.40
CA SER A 302 2.09 -6.01 5.39
C SER A 302 2.68 -4.65 5.10
N ILE A 303 1.91 -3.83 4.42
CA ILE A 303 2.23 -2.42 4.17
C ILE A 303 0.92 -1.62 4.07
N GLY A 304 1.02 -0.34 4.32
CA GLY A 304 -0.04 0.63 4.01
C GLY A 304 -0.96 0.95 5.17
N ASP A 305 -1.27 0.01 6.03
CA ASP A 305 -2.02 0.23 7.28
C ASP A 305 -1.55 -0.73 8.36
N ALA A 306 -1.96 -0.47 9.58
CA ALA A 306 -1.65 -1.30 10.71
C ALA A 306 -2.40 -2.64 10.66
N VAL A 307 -1.71 -3.74 10.87
CA VAL A 307 -2.33 -5.05 11.03
C VAL A 307 -2.51 -5.35 12.51
N HIS A 308 -3.73 -5.69 12.91
CA HIS A 308 -4.01 -6.06 14.28
C HIS A 308 -3.37 -7.39 14.65
N ARG A 309 -2.81 -7.47 15.85
CA ARG A 309 -2.16 -8.67 16.35
C ARG A 309 -3.04 -9.91 16.27
N ALA A 310 -4.34 -9.77 16.51
CA ALA A 310 -5.29 -10.88 16.41
C ALA A 310 -5.32 -11.53 15.02
N HIS A 311 -5.24 -10.73 13.96
CA HIS A 311 -5.18 -11.22 12.58
C HIS A 311 -3.81 -11.85 12.27
N ILE A 312 -2.71 -11.22 12.70
CA ILE A 312 -1.35 -11.76 12.57
C ILE A 312 -1.26 -13.15 13.17
N ASP A 313 -1.73 -13.32 14.40
CA ASP A 313 -1.69 -14.61 15.12
C ASP A 313 -2.47 -15.69 14.39
N LYS A 314 -3.65 -15.39 13.84
CA LYS A 314 -4.45 -16.35 13.07
C LYS A 314 -3.71 -16.78 11.79
N VAL A 315 -3.13 -15.84 11.07
CA VAL A 315 -2.36 -16.12 9.84
C VAL A 315 -1.12 -16.97 10.16
N LEU A 316 -0.36 -16.64 11.20
CA LEU A 316 0.82 -17.41 11.60
C LEU A 316 0.46 -18.83 12.08
N LYS A 317 -0.65 -18.99 12.81
CA LYS A 317 -1.16 -20.29 13.31
C LYS A 317 -1.71 -21.20 12.20
N SER A 318 -1.99 -20.67 11.00
CA SER A 318 -2.50 -21.47 9.88
C SER A 318 -1.45 -22.38 9.24
N ARG A 319 -0.16 -22.17 9.57
CA ARG A 319 0.95 -22.99 9.08
C ARG A 319 1.04 -24.29 9.88
N SER A 320 1.31 -25.42 9.19
CA SER A 320 1.47 -26.73 9.80
C SER A 320 2.59 -26.73 10.86
N ALA A 321 2.33 -27.31 12.04
CA ALA A 321 3.24 -27.26 13.18
C ALA A 321 4.56 -28.03 12.97
N GLU A 322 4.61 -28.93 12.01
CA GLU A 322 5.80 -29.71 11.63
C GLU A 322 6.79 -28.91 10.81
N LEU A 323 6.38 -27.76 10.28
CA LEU A 323 7.23 -26.87 9.48
C LEU A 323 7.87 -25.78 10.35
N PRO A 324 9.02 -25.24 9.95
CA PRO A 324 9.57 -24.04 10.59
C PRO A 324 8.52 -22.93 10.61
N PRO A 325 8.37 -22.17 11.71
CA PRO A 325 7.36 -21.12 11.80
C PRO A 325 7.57 -20.06 10.72
N SER A 326 6.49 -19.50 10.20
CA SER A 326 6.54 -18.32 9.36
C SER A 326 6.67 -17.05 10.22
N ALA A 327 7.16 -15.97 9.60
CA ALA A 327 7.25 -14.66 10.23
C ALA A 327 6.33 -13.66 9.53
N PHE A 328 5.83 -12.69 10.28
CA PHE A 328 5.01 -11.61 9.76
C PHE A 328 5.79 -10.29 9.86
N PHE A 329 6.07 -9.68 8.71
CA PHE A 329 6.80 -8.43 8.57
C PHE A 329 5.80 -7.29 8.41
N ASP A 330 5.56 -6.56 9.48
CA ASP A 330 4.74 -5.36 9.45
C ASP A 330 5.62 -4.16 9.14
N ARG A 331 5.37 -3.50 8.00
CA ARG A 331 6.19 -2.40 7.50
C ARG A 331 5.42 -1.10 7.51
N LEU A 332 5.90 -0.14 8.27
CA LEU A 332 5.41 1.22 8.17
C LEU A 332 6.09 1.94 7.00
N GLY A 333 5.27 2.43 6.09
CA GLY A 333 5.69 3.22 4.94
C GLY A 333 4.52 3.94 4.32
N THR A 334 4.80 5.00 3.57
CA THR A 334 3.80 5.74 2.79
C THR A 334 4.29 5.92 1.36
N THR A 335 3.41 6.34 0.47
CA THR A 335 3.80 6.64 -0.92
C THR A 335 4.96 7.65 -0.96
N GLU A 336 4.94 8.61 -0.07
CA GLU A 336 5.94 9.68 -0.01
C GLU A 336 7.30 9.21 0.51
N LEU A 337 7.34 8.16 1.33
CA LEU A 337 8.59 7.61 1.87
C LEU A 337 9.32 6.66 0.90
N GLY A 338 8.65 6.22 -0.16
CA GLY A 338 9.21 5.41 -1.24
C GLY A 338 9.55 3.97 -0.87
N TRP A 339 9.74 3.67 0.41
CA TRP A 339 10.00 2.34 0.99
C TRP A 339 9.49 2.29 2.43
N GLY A 340 9.36 1.08 3.00
CA GLY A 340 9.07 0.94 4.42
C GLY A 340 10.21 1.52 5.27
N CYS A 341 9.93 2.51 6.12
CA CYS A 341 10.93 3.16 6.96
C CYS A 341 11.11 2.49 8.33
N LEU A 342 10.06 1.82 8.84
CA LEU A 342 10.12 0.99 10.04
C LEU A 342 9.73 -0.45 9.70
N LEU A 343 10.23 -1.38 10.48
CA LEU A 343 9.93 -2.81 10.37
C LEU A 343 9.75 -3.41 11.76
N GLN A 344 8.59 -4.00 12.00
CA GLN A 344 8.34 -4.94 13.10
C GLN A 344 8.21 -6.35 12.53
N VAL A 345 8.95 -7.29 13.12
CA VAL A 345 8.83 -8.72 12.82
C VAL A 345 8.00 -9.36 13.92
N HIS A 346 6.93 -10.03 13.57
CA HIS A 346 6.09 -10.78 14.50
C HIS A 346 6.26 -12.28 14.29
N THR A 347 6.37 -13.01 15.40
CA THR A 347 6.35 -14.46 15.49
C THR A 347 5.30 -14.90 16.49
N LEU A 348 5.00 -16.20 16.57
CA LEU A 348 4.07 -16.73 17.59
C LEU A 348 4.64 -16.71 19.02
N GLU A 349 5.97 -16.54 19.15
CA GLU A 349 6.66 -16.47 20.44
C GLU A 349 6.65 -15.07 21.05
N ASP A 350 6.40 -14.04 20.22
CA ASP A 350 6.40 -12.66 20.67
C ASP A 350 5.20 -12.37 21.58
N LYS A 351 5.46 -11.65 22.65
CA LYS A 351 4.37 -11.09 23.46
C LYS A 351 3.63 -10.04 22.65
N PRO A 352 2.30 -9.94 22.79
CA PRO A 352 1.55 -8.82 22.24
C PRO A 352 2.21 -7.51 22.67
N ASN A 353 2.54 -6.68 21.69
CA ASN A 353 3.15 -5.38 21.94
C ASN A 353 2.26 -4.32 21.31
N ASP A 354 1.80 -3.38 22.12
CA ASP A 354 0.81 -2.40 21.71
C ASP A 354 1.40 -1.47 20.64
N ARG A 355 1.09 -1.74 19.36
CA ARG A 355 1.42 -0.88 18.20
C ARG A 355 2.89 -0.57 18.01
N CYS A 356 3.77 -1.48 18.39
CA CYS A 356 5.16 -1.38 18.03
C CYS A 356 5.32 -1.47 16.51
N ALA A 357 5.79 -0.40 15.89
CA ALA A 357 6.14 -0.36 14.47
C ALA A 357 7.58 -0.82 14.20
N GLY A 358 8.30 -1.21 15.27
CA GLY A 358 9.66 -1.73 15.23
C GLY A 358 10.73 -0.68 15.05
N LYS A 359 11.78 -1.06 14.34
CA LYS A 359 13.01 -0.26 14.20
C LYS A 359 13.17 0.32 12.80
N PRO A 360 13.95 1.42 12.65
CA PRO A 360 14.27 1.96 11.34
C PRO A 360 14.94 0.94 10.43
N VAL A 361 14.48 0.88 9.19
CA VAL A 361 15.17 0.16 8.11
C VAL A 361 16.30 1.05 7.58
N GLY A 362 17.48 0.50 7.39
CA GLY A 362 18.72 1.26 7.12
C GLY A 362 18.71 2.19 5.90
N VAL A 363 17.66 2.17 5.07
CA VAL A 363 17.46 3.12 3.95
C VAL A 363 16.90 4.47 4.42
N ALA A 364 16.38 4.55 5.64
CA ALA A 364 15.76 5.76 6.18
C ALA A 364 16.28 6.08 7.59
N GLU A 365 16.52 7.36 7.84
CA GLU A 365 16.64 7.91 9.19
C GLU A 365 15.25 8.34 9.66
N VAL A 366 14.83 7.83 10.81
CA VAL A 366 13.51 8.09 11.40
C VAL A 366 13.68 8.82 12.72
N ALA A 367 12.88 9.86 12.93
CA ALA A 367 12.86 10.67 14.14
C ALA A 367 11.44 10.96 14.60
N ILE A 368 11.29 11.32 15.88
CA ILE A 368 10.09 11.94 16.41
C ILE A 368 10.38 13.42 16.58
N LEU A 369 9.56 14.29 16.00
CA LEU A 369 9.76 15.73 16.04
C LEU A 369 8.69 16.42 16.87
N ARG A 370 9.13 17.39 17.68
CA ARG A 370 8.24 18.36 18.34
C ARG A 370 7.68 19.36 17.33
N PRO A 371 6.64 20.12 17.69
CA PRO A 371 6.08 21.17 16.81
C PRO A 371 7.09 22.25 16.39
N ASP A 372 8.16 22.47 17.15
CA ASP A 372 9.24 23.42 16.83
C ASP A 372 10.32 22.82 15.91
N GLY A 373 10.19 21.54 15.53
CA GLY A 373 11.10 20.82 14.67
C GLY A 373 12.33 20.23 15.38
N SER A 374 12.43 20.35 16.71
CA SER A 374 13.44 19.65 17.49
C SER A 374 13.10 18.17 17.65
N VAL A 375 14.12 17.32 17.87
CA VAL A 375 13.91 15.90 18.13
C VAL A 375 13.35 15.72 19.53
N ALA A 376 12.28 14.93 19.65
CA ALA A 376 11.63 14.59 20.92
C ALA A 376 12.51 13.64 21.75
N ASP A 377 12.34 13.71 23.08
CA ASP A 377 13.00 12.80 24.02
C ASP A 377 12.40 11.39 23.95
N THR A 378 13.08 10.42 24.53
CA THR A 378 12.59 9.04 24.66
C THR A 378 11.28 9.01 25.45
N GLY A 379 10.26 8.34 24.92
CA GLY A 379 8.91 8.26 25.50
C GLY A 379 8.02 9.48 25.21
N GLU A 380 8.55 10.55 24.62
CA GLU A 380 7.77 11.73 24.25
C GLU A 380 7.05 11.51 22.91
N VAL A 381 5.74 11.76 22.89
CA VAL A 381 4.91 11.68 21.68
C VAL A 381 5.10 12.94 20.83
N GLY A 382 5.36 12.73 19.53
CA GLY A 382 5.50 13.81 18.56
C GLY A 382 5.17 13.33 17.14
N TYR A 383 5.54 14.12 16.15
CA TYR A 383 5.35 13.78 14.75
C TYR A 383 6.39 12.75 14.29
N LEU A 384 5.93 11.63 13.77
CA LEU A 384 6.81 10.70 13.05
C LEU A 384 7.37 11.42 11.82
N ALA A 385 8.67 11.34 11.63
CA ALA A 385 9.37 12.01 10.54
C ALA A 385 10.47 11.09 9.99
N ALA A 386 10.64 11.09 8.67
CA ALA A 386 11.67 10.28 8.03
C ALA A 386 12.40 11.07 6.93
N ARG A 387 13.70 10.76 6.74
CA ARG A 387 14.50 11.24 5.61
C ARG A 387 15.38 10.13 5.07
N GLY A 388 15.71 10.21 3.80
CA GLY A 388 16.54 9.20 3.14
C GLY A 388 16.41 9.23 1.63
N PRO A 389 17.20 8.43 0.91
CA PRO A 389 17.28 8.46 -0.55
C PRO A 389 16.01 7.96 -1.27
N ALA A 390 15.09 7.29 -0.57
CA ALA A 390 13.82 6.81 -1.12
C ALA A 390 12.70 7.86 -1.02
N VAL A 391 12.88 8.91 -0.19
CA VAL A 391 11.84 9.91 0.08
C VAL A 391 11.57 10.75 -1.16
N THR A 392 10.28 10.95 -1.46
CA THR A 392 9.82 11.76 -2.59
C THR A 392 10.41 13.17 -2.60
N PRO A 393 10.71 13.77 -3.76
CA PRO A 393 10.97 15.20 -3.86
C PRO A 393 9.72 16.04 -3.57
N GLY A 394 8.50 15.48 -3.71
CA GLY A 394 7.25 16.16 -3.41
C GLY A 394 6.08 15.70 -4.27
N TYR A 395 5.03 16.52 -4.28
CA TYR A 395 3.83 16.32 -5.07
C TYR A 395 3.91 17.10 -6.39
N TRP A 396 3.43 16.49 -7.47
CA TRP A 396 3.45 17.11 -8.80
C TRP A 396 2.55 18.35 -8.83
N GLY A 397 3.14 19.50 -9.20
CA GLY A 397 2.42 20.76 -9.33
C GLY A 397 1.92 21.38 -8.00
N ASP A 398 2.27 20.81 -6.84
CA ASP A 398 1.79 21.28 -5.53
C ASP A 398 2.94 21.48 -4.53
N SER A 399 3.67 22.56 -4.73
CA SER A 399 4.79 22.92 -3.83
C SER A 399 4.29 23.34 -2.44
N ALA A 400 3.14 23.99 -2.34
CA ALA A 400 2.60 24.42 -1.05
C ALA A 400 2.34 23.21 -0.15
N THR A 401 1.63 22.20 -0.64
CA THR A 401 1.42 20.95 0.08
C THR A 401 2.74 20.21 0.34
N THR A 402 3.66 20.19 -0.63
CA THR A 402 4.98 19.56 -0.45
C THR A 402 5.72 20.14 0.74
N TYR A 403 5.78 21.47 0.83
CA TYR A 403 6.49 22.12 1.94
C TYR A 403 5.77 21.98 3.29
N SER A 404 4.45 21.88 3.31
CA SER A 404 3.69 21.69 4.57
C SER A 404 3.96 20.32 5.24
N PHE A 405 4.44 19.33 4.46
CA PHE A 405 4.86 18.03 4.98
C PHE A 405 6.37 17.94 5.30
N ARG A 406 7.10 19.05 5.29
CA ARG A 406 8.53 19.07 5.58
C ARG A 406 8.82 19.87 6.85
N MET A 407 9.65 19.31 7.72
CA MET A 407 10.14 19.96 8.93
C MET A 407 11.58 19.52 9.21
N SER A 408 12.49 20.46 9.48
CA SER A 408 13.89 20.17 9.84
C SER A 408 14.62 19.18 8.88
N GLY A 409 14.29 19.22 7.59
CA GLY A 409 14.87 18.32 6.56
C GLY A 409 14.24 16.94 6.51
N TYR A 410 13.25 16.65 7.33
CA TYR A 410 12.47 15.42 7.31
C TYR A 410 11.15 15.59 6.55
N TRP A 411 10.61 14.48 6.10
CA TRP A 411 9.23 14.35 5.63
C TRP A 411 8.36 13.81 6.76
N MET A 412 7.21 14.45 7.00
CA MET A 412 6.24 14.06 8.01
C MET A 412 5.04 13.38 7.32
N PRO A 413 4.84 12.06 7.43
CA PRO A 413 3.72 11.38 6.78
C PRO A 413 2.35 11.69 7.42
N GLY A 414 2.33 12.37 8.57
CA GLY A 414 1.13 12.75 9.30
C GLY A 414 0.76 11.78 10.43
N ASP A 415 1.66 10.89 10.77
CA ASP A 415 1.51 9.96 11.89
C ASP A 415 2.14 10.57 13.16
N MET A 416 1.56 10.24 14.33
CA MET A 416 2.12 10.51 15.65
C MET A 416 2.71 9.23 16.22
N ALA A 417 3.87 9.35 16.86
CA ALA A 417 4.56 8.22 17.43
C ALA A 417 5.45 8.65 18.62
N TYR A 418 5.97 7.70 19.36
CA TYR A 418 7.08 7.88 20.28
C TYR A 418 8.13 6.80 20.07
N ARG A 419 9.32 7.00 20.62
CA ARG A 419 10.41 6.01 20.61
C ARG A 419 10.74 5.63 22.05
N ASP A 420 10.87 4.33 22.32
CA ASP A 420 11.27 3.83 23.63
C ASP A 420 12.80 3.82 23.83
N GLU A 421 13.23 3.36 25.04
CA GLU A 421 14.64 3.25 25.40
C GLU A 421 15.42 2.21 24.59
N ASN A 422 14.73 1.22 23.99
CA ASN A 422 15.33 0.19 23.13
C ASN A 422 15.47 0.65 21.68
N GLY A 423 14.96 1.83 21.35
CA GLY A 423 14.94 2.39 20.00
C GLY A 423 13.80 1.87 19.14
N ASP A 424 12.81 1.21 19.74
CA ASP A 424 11.58 0.78 19.07
C ASP A 424 10.60 1.95 18.96
N PHE A 425 9.95 2.08 17.81
CA PHE A 425 8.96 3.13 17.52
C PHE A 425 7.56 2.57 17.72
N TYR A 426 6.71 3.36 18.34
CA TYR A 426 5.33 3.03 18.63
C TYR A 426 4.40 4.02 17.97
N LEU A 427 3.54 3.53 17.08
CA LEU A 427 2.50 4.35 16.48
C LEU A 427 1.42 4.64 17.49
N VAL A 428 1.15 5.92 17.67
CA VAL A 428 0.07 6.39 18.55
C VAL A 428 -1.21 6.52 17.76
N ASP A 429 -1.20 7.35 16.72
CA ASP A 429 -2.33 7.54 15.80
C ASP A 429 -1.92 8.42 14.61
N ARG A 430 -2.87 8.67 13.70
CA ARG A 430 -2.80 9.82 12.83
C ARG A 430 -3.12 11.09 13.60
N ALA A 431 -2.40 12.18 13.34
CA ALA A 431 -2.64 13.47 14.00
C ALA A 431 -4.10 13.95 13.82
N VAL A 432 -4.75 13.57 12.72
CA VAL A 432 -6.15 13.93 12.41
C VAL A 432 -7.19 12.98 13.02
N ASP A 433 -6.77 11.82 13.55
CA ASP A 433 -7.65 10.78 14.08
C ASP A 433 -7.64 10.72 15.62
N ALA A 434 -6.78 11.50 16.27
CA ALA A 434 -6.76 11.64 17.74
C ALA A 434 -8.10 12.21 18.26
N ILE A 435 -8.64 11.60 19.30
CA ILE A 435 -9.98 11.88 19.86
C ILE A 435 -9.81 12.63 21.18
N HIS A 436 -9.94 13.96 21.14
CA HIS A 436 -9.80 14.80 22.32
C HIS A 436 -11.12 14.89 23.08
N THR A 437 -11.26 14.12 24.15
CA THR A 437 -12.44 14.11 25.03
C THR A 437 -12.22 14.96 26.26
N ALA A 438 -13.29 15.23 27.02
CA ALA A 438 -13.20 15.90 28.34
C ALA A 438 -12.41 15.06 29.38
N HIS A 439 -12.28 13.74 29.16
CA HIS A 439 -11.63 12.80 30.07
C HIS A 439 -10.21 12.39 29.61
N GLY A 440 -9.68 13.02 28.58
CA GLY A 440 -8.36 12.74 28.02
C GLY A 440 -8.38 12.51 26.51
N THR A 441 -7.22 12.24 25.95
CA THR A 441 -7.07 11.96 24.52
C THR A 441 -7.14 10.45 24.28
N GLY A 442 -8.11 10.00 23.50
CA GLY A 442 -8.17 8.66 22.93
C GLY A 442 -7.40 8.61 21.61
N TYR A 443 -6.64 7.56 21.43
CA TYR A 443 -5.98 7.27 20.16
C TYR A 443 -6.71 6.13 19.49
N SER A 444 -7.30 6.44 18.36
CA SER A 444 -8.20 5.57 17.61
C SER A 444 -7.62 4.15 17.43
N VAL A 445 -6.38 4.07 16.98
CA VAL A 445 -5.70 2.79 16.69
C VAL A 445 -5.45 1.96 17.96
N PHE A 446 -5.06 2.58 19.08
CA PHE A 446 -4.89 1.87 20.36
C PHE A 446 -6.23 1.36 20.90
N MET A 447 -7.28 2.15 20.77
CA MET A 447 -8.61 1.75 21.21
C MET A 447 -9.12 0.55 20.39
N GLU A 448 -8.88 0.55 19.06
CA GLU A 448 -9.20 -0.56 18.16
C GLU A 448 -8.50 -1.85 18.58
N GLU A 449 -7.20 -1.77 18.84
CA GLU A 449 -6.40 -2.92 19.27
C GLU A 449 -6.91 -3.53 20.59
N VAL A 450 -7.20 -2.68 21.59
CA VAL A 450 -7.75 -3.12 22.88
C VAL A 450 -9.07 -3.84 22.69
N VAL A 451 -9.97 -3.30 21.85
CA VAL A 451 -11.28 -3.93 21.60
C VAL A 451 -11.10 -5.29 20.92
N LEU A 452 -10.29 -5.38 19.86
CA LEU A 452 -10.05 -6.62 19.12
C LEU A 452 -9.39 -7.71 19.98
N LEU A 453 -8.46 -7.33 20.85
CA LEU A 453 -7.77 -8.30 21.72
C LEU A 453 -8.63 -8.80 22.90
N ARG A 454 -9.57 -7.98 23.36
CA ARG A 454 -10.30 -8.24 24.62
C ARG A 454 -11.77 -8.60 24.42
N VAL A 455 -12.34 -8.33 23.23
CA VAL A 455 -13.74 -8.63 22.91
C VAL A 455 -13.79 -9.63 21.74
N PRO A 456 -13.76 -10.95 22.02
CA PRO A 456 -13.64 -11.98 20.99
C PRO A 456 -14.77 -12.02 19.97
N GLU A 457 -15.94 -11.45 20.31
CA GLU A 457 -17.09 -11.36 19.43
C GLU A 457 -16.91 -10.32 18.31
N VAL A 458 -15.94 -9.39 18.45
CA VAL A 458 -15.61 -8.37 17.44
C VAL A 458 -14.59 -8.95 16.46
N GLU A 459 -14.91 -8.92 15.17
CA GLU A 459 -14.04 -9.41 14.08
C GLU A 459 -13.17 -8.31 13.54
N ASP A 460 -13.73 -7.09 13.39
CA ASP A 460 -13.01 -5.88 13.00
C ASP A 460 -13.66 -4.64 13.64
N VAL A 461 -12.89 -3.55 13.80
CA VAL A 461 -13.35 -2.32 14.44
C VAL A 461 -12.66 -1.09 13.87
N ALA A 462 -13.43 -0.01 13.75
CA ALA A 462 -12.93 1.33 13.51
C ALA A 462 -13.43 2.28 14.60
N VAL A 463 -12.53 2.99 15.26
CA VAL A 463 -12.87 3.99 16.27
C VAL A 463 -12.62 5.39 15.71
N VAL A 464 -13.59 6.29 15.88
CA VAL A 464 -13.51 7.67 15.39
C VAL A 464 -14.08 8.66 16.42
N ALA A 465 -13.73 9.93 16.26
CA ALA A 465 -14.38 11.00 17.01
C ALA A 465 -15.81 11.20 16.50
N GLY A 466 -16.80 11.09 17.37
CA GLY A 466 -18.18 11.55 17.16
C GLY A 466 -18.46 12.80 18.00
N ARG A 467 -19.62 13.44 17.75
CA ARG A 467 -20.07 14.61 18.53
C ARG A 467 -21.49 14.37 19.06
N ASP A 468 -21.66 14.55 20.36
CA ASP A 468 -22.95 14.58 21.03
C ASP A 468 -23.14 15.98 21.69
N GLY A 469 -23.85 16.86 21.00
CA GLY A 469 -23.85 18.28 21.29
C GLY A 469 -22.46 18.90 21.13
N GLU A 470 -21.93 19.51 22.20
CA GLU A 470 -20.57 20.05 22.22
C GLU A 470 -19.51 19.01 22.60
N ALA A 471 -19.92 17.87 23.16
CA ALA A 471 -19.00 16.83 23.62
C ALA A 471 -18.43 16.03 22.45
N VAL A 472 -17.11 15.80 22.47
CA VAL A 472 -16.43 14.84 21.61
C VAL A 472 -16.40 13.49 22.34
N VAL A 473 -16.94 12.46 21.69
CA VAL A 473 -17.01 11.10 22.23
C VAL A 473 -16.39 10.09 21.27
N PRO A 474 -15.68 9.07 21.74
CA PRO A 474 -15.24 7.99 20.88
C PRO A 474 -16.43 7.15 20.40
N VAL A 475 -16.47 6.84 19.12
CA VAL A 475 -17.49 6.04 18.44
C VAL A 475 -16.83 4.85 17.79
N ALA A 476 -17.28 3.64 18.12
CA ALA A 476 -16.84 2.41 17.45
C ALA A 476 -17.87 1.97 16.41
N VAL A 477 -17.38 1.58 15.23
CA VAL A 477 -18.11 0.77 14.26
C VAL A 477 -17.44 -0.59 14.23
N VAL A 478 -18.19 -1.67 14.42
CA VAL A 478 -17.65 -3.03 14.54
C VAL A 478 -18.31 -3.96 13.51
N THR A 479 -17.55 -4.95 13.05
CA THR A 479 -18.08 -6.18 12.50
C THR A 479 -18.05 -7.24 13.59
N ALA A 480 -19.09 -8.02 13.72
CA ALA A 480 -19.20 -9.01 14.80
C ALA A 480 -19.82 -10.32 14.31
N ALA A 481 -19.39 -11.42 14.88
CA ALA A 481 -19.90 -12.75 14.57
C ALA A 481 -21.31 -12.99 15.12
N GLY A 482 -22.17 -13.58 14.32
CA GLY A 482 -23.49 -14.08 14.76
C GLY A 482 -24.49 -12.99 15.15
N SER A 483 -25.30 -13.25 16.18
CA SER A 483 -26.32 -12.32 16.71
C SER A 483 -25.78 -11.54 17.91
N ALA A 484 -24.70 -10.77 17.72
CA ALA A 484 -24.12 -9.97 18.78
C ALA A 484 -25.06 -8.82 19.21
N GLU A 485 -25.18 -8.58 20.52
CA GLU A 485 -26.00 -7.50 21.08
C GLU A 485 -25.12 -6.24 21.28
N PRO A 486 -25.47 -5.09 20.68
CA PRO A 486 -24.66 -3.86 20.76
C PRO A 486 -24.38 -3.41 22.19
N GLU A 487 -25.37 -3.51 23.10
CA GLU A 487 -25.23 -3.10 24.50
C GLU A 487 -24.19 -3.95 25.24
N LYS A 488 -24.18 -5.27 24.97
CA LYS A 488 -23.18 -6.18 25.53
C LYS A 488 -21.79 -5.85 24.99
N LEU A 489 -21.65 -5.63 23.66
CA LEU A 489 -20.37 -5.28 23.06
C LEU A 489 -19.84 -3.94 23.60
N LEU A 490 -20.69 -2.92 23.71
CA LEU A 490 -20.31 -1.62 24.27
C LEU A 490 -19.80 -1.74 25.71
N LEU A 491 -20.48 -2.54 26.53
CA LEU A 491 -20.09 -2.79 27.92
C LEU A 491 -18.70 -3.44 27.99
N LEU A 492 -18.50 -4.55 27.26
CA LEU A 492 -17.22 -5.28 27.22
C LEU A 492 -16.08 -4.42 26.68
N ALA A 493 -16.33 -3.66 25.61
CA ALA A 493 -15.36 -2.74 25.04
C ALA A 493 -14.95 -1.66 26.04
N ASN A 494 -15.89 -1.06 26.76
CA ASN A 494 -15.61 -0.03 27.75
C ASN A 494 -14.88 -0.57 28.99
N GLU A 495 -15.20 -1.78 29.44
CA GLU A 495 -14.43 -2.45 30.50
C GLU A 495 -12.97 -2.65 30.06
N ALA A 496 -12.75 -3.12 28.84
CA ALA A 496 -11.41 -3.33 28.29
C ALA A 496 -10.63 -2.02 28.11
N LEU A 497 -11.27 -0.98 27.57
CA LEU A 497 -10.66 0.33 27.37
C LEU A 497 -10.29 1.01 28.69
N ARG A 498 -11.18 0.97 29.67
CA ARG A 498 -10.91 1.50 31.02
C ARG A 498 -9.75 0.78 31.69
N ALA A 499 -9.69 -0.56 31.59
CA ALA A 499 -8.58 -1.36 32.12
C ALA A 499 -7.24 -1.05 31.43
N ALA A 500 -7.27 -0.57 30.18
CA ALA A 500 -6.11 -0.16 29.40
C ALA A 500 -5.77 1.35 29.55
N GLY A 501 -6.58 2.12 30.29
CA GLY A 501 -6.34 3.55 30.50
C GLY A 501 -6.76 4.45 29.35
N HIS A 502 -7.67 3.98 28.48
CA HIS A 502 -8.22 4.75 27.38
C HIS A 502 -9.60 5.35 27.70
N PRO A 503 -10.01 6.42 27.03
CA PRO A 503 -11.38 6.93 27.12
C PRO A 503 -12.39 5.86 26.66
N GLU A 504 -13.55 5.86 27.31
CA GLU A 504 -14.63 4.94 26.99
C GLU A 504 -15.38 5.36 25.72
N LEU A 505 -15.93 4.37 25.00
CA LEU A 505 -16.81 4.62 23.86
C LEU A 505 -18.13 5.23 24.35
N GLY A 506 -18.55 6.32 23.74
CA GLY A 506 -19.90 6.87 23.95
C GLY A 506 -20.97 6.23 23.05
N PHE A 507 -20.53 5.55 21.99
CA PHE A 507 -21.41 4.93 21.00
C PHE A 507 -20.74 3.75 20.32
N LEU A 508 -21.50 2.68 20.04
CA LEU A 508 -21.06 1.51 19.27
C LEU A 508 -22.16 1.12 18.30
N GLU A 509 -21.82 0.96 17.02
CA GLU A 509 -22.69 0.46 15.96
C GLU A 509 -22.11 -0.83 15.38
N ILE A 510 -22.99 -1.84 15.20
CA ILE A 510 -22.65 -3.05 14.43
C ILE A 510 -22.93 -2.75 12.96
N ALA A 511 -21.92 -2.86 12.12
CA ALA A 511 -22.03 -2.65 10.69
C ALA A 511 -22.95 -3.70 10.07
N ALA A 512 -24.00 -3.26 9.38
CA ALA A 512 -24.93 -4.14 8.68
C ALA A 512 -24.46 -4.48 7.26
N SER A 513 -23.54 -3.68 6.71
CA SER A 513 -23.01 -3.82 5.35
C SER A 513 -21.62 -3.21 5.25
N GLN A 514 -20.97 -3.45 4.13
CA GLN A 514 -19.67 -2.84 3.80
C GLN A 514 -19.76 -1.30 3.66
N GLU A 515 -20.94 -0.75 3.38
CA GLU A 515 -21.17 0.71 3.33
C GLU A 515 -21.05 1.34 4.73
N ASP A 516 -21.39 0.59 5.77
CA ASP A 516 -21.25 1.03 7.16
C ASP A 516 -19.81 0.99 7.66
N PHE A 517 -18.95 0.21 6.97
CA PHE A 517 -17.52 0.11 7.23
C PHE A 517 -16.74 0.50 5.97
N PRO A 518 -16.73 1.79 5.60
CA PRO A 518 -16.24 2.24 4.30
C PRO A 518 -14.73 2.05 4.17
N VAL A 519 -14.32 1.41 3.07
CA VAL A 519 -12.92 1.15 2.75
C VAL A 519 -12.52 1.91 1.48
N GLY A 520 -11.37 2.54 1.50
CA GLY A 520 -10.84 3.28 0.36
C GLY A 520 -10.18 2.37 -0.70
N VAL A 521 -9.81 2.98 -1.83
CA VAL A 521 -9.16 2.29 -2.97
C VAL A 521 -7.84 1.57 -2.61
N THR A 522 -7.26 1.89 -1.47
CA THR A 522 -6.03 1.26 -0.94
C THR A 522 -6.32 0.25 0.18
N GLY A 523 -7.57 -0.13 0.40
CA GLY A 523 -7.97 -1.05 1.45
C GLY A 523 -8.00 -0.46 2.86
N LYS A 524 -7.80 0.86 3.01
CA LYS A 524 -7.85 1.54 4.33
C LYS A 524 -9.26 1.96 4.68
N VAL A 525 -9.62 1.82 5.96
CA VAL A 525 -10.89 2.36 6.49
C VAL A 525 -10.92 3.88 6.33
N LEU A 526 -11.98 4.38 5.76
CA LEU A 526 -12.20 5.82 5.53
C LEU A 526 -12.76 6.50 6.79
N LYS A 527 -11.94 6.60 7.85
CA LYS A 527 -12.34 7.21 9.14
C LYS A 527 -12.94 8.59 8.99
N ARG A 528 -12.55 9.36 7.96
CA ARG A 528 -13.18 10.65 7.65
C ARG A 528 -14.69 10.53 7.39
N GLN A 529 -15.11 9.55 6.60
CA GLN A 529 -16.53 9.33 6.31
C GLN A 529 -17.29 8.92 7.57
N LEU A 530 -16.67 8.12 8.43
CA LEU A 530 -17.25 7.76 9.72
C LEU A 530 -17.36 9.00 10.64
N ARG A 531 -16.35 9.86 10.70
CA ARG A 531 -16.44 11.13 11.45
C ARG A 531 -17.55 12.05 10.94
N GLU A 532 -17.71 12.13 9.61
CA GLU A 532 -18.84 12.87 8.99
C GLU A 532 -20.19 12.26 9.35
N LYS A 533 -20.31 10.93 9.33
CA LYS A 533 -21.53 10.17 9.70
C LYS A 533 -21.92 10.44 11.16
N TYR A 534 -20.96 10.53 12.08
CA TYR A 534 -21.21 10.70 13.51
C TYR A 534 -20.94 12.12 14.01
N ALA A 535 -20.92 13.11 13.11
CA ALA A 535 -20.73 14.53 13.47
C ALA A 535 -21.86 15.12 14.33
N ALA A 536 -23.05 14.49 14.33
CA ALA A 536 -24.20 14.86 15.15
C ALA A 536 -24.92 13.58 15.64
N LEU A 537 -24.40 12.97 16.70
CA LEU A 537 -24.87 11.67 17.22
C LEU A 537 -26.34 11.68 17.65
N SER A 538 -26.81 12.74 18.27
CA SER A 538 -28.23 12.88 18.67
C SER A 538 -29.19 12.84 17.47
N GLU A 539 -28.84 13.47 16.36
CA GLU A 539 -29.61 13.44 15.11
C GLU A 539 -29.50 12.08 14.44
N TYR A 540 -28.28 11.51 14.44
CA TYR A 540 -28.03 10.19 13.90
C TYR A 540 -28.88 9.11 14.58
N ARG A 541 -28.93 9.07 15.92
CA ARG A 541 -29.76 8.13 16.70
C ARG A 541 -31.25 8.22 16.34
N GLN A 542 -31.76 9.41 16.05
CA GLN A 542 -33.18 9.59 15.67
C GLN A 542 -33.44 9.07 14.26
N SER A 543 -32.50 9.18 13.35
CA SER A 543 -32.66 8.76 11.96
C SER A 543 -32.29 7.28 11.72
N ALA A 544 -31.55 6.66 12.61
CA ALA A 544 -30.99 5.31 12.47
C ALA A 544 -31.96 4.19 12.91
N GLN A 545 -33.27 4.37 12.72
CA GLN A 545 -34.30 3.35 13.04
C GLN A 545 -34.02 2.06 12.24
N GLY A 546 -33.91 0.93 12.96
CA GLY A 546 -33.59 -0.39 12.38
C GLY A 546 -32.12 -0.73 12.27
N ARG A 547 -31.22 0.14 12.72
CA ARG A 547 -29.80 -0.17 12.87
C ARG A 547 -29.49 -0.76 14.24
N SER A 548 -28.44 -1.57 14.32
CA SER A 548 -27.99 -2.23 15.55
C SER A 548 -26.90 -1.39 16.22
N PHE A 549 -27.25 -0.62 17.24
CA PHE A 549 -26.31 0.23 17.99
C PHE A 549 -26.64 0.33 19.47
N ALA A 550 -25.63 0.67 20.27
CA ALA A 550 -25.75 1.04 21.69
C ALA A 550 -25.10 2.39 21.97
N ALA A 551 -25.57 3.09 23.00
CA ALA A 551 -25.03 4.37 23.41
C ALA A 551 -25.02 4.49 24.94
N VAL A 552 -23.99 5.15 25.47
CA VAL A 552 -23.99 5.58 26.88
C VAL A 552 -24.88 6.80 27.01
N ASN A 553 -25.76 6.79 28.03
CA ASN A 553 -26.59 7.94 28.29
C ASN A 553 -25.71 9.07 28.89
N PRO A 554 -25.93 10.34 28.47
CA PRO A 554 -25.12 11.47 28.98
C PRO A 554 -25.14 11.66 30.51
N GLY A 555 -26.03 10.98 31.23
CA GLY A 555 -26.13 11.03 32.70
C GLY A 555 -25.40 9.91 33.44
N ASP A 556 -24.88 8.91 32.75
CA ASP A 556 -24.20 7.74 33.35
C ASP A 556 -22.66 7.86 33.27
N ALA A 557 -22.14 8.87 32.61
CA ALA A 557 -20.71 9.18 32.53
C ALA A 557 -20.32 10.12 33.70
N ALA A 558 -20.08 9.53 34.86
CA ALA A 558 -19.54 10.23 36.02
C ALA A 558 -18.16 9.68 36.41
#